data_d8a7c0e35e250f3c4d276d0b86489b4d
#
_entry.id   d8a7c0e35e250f3c4d276d0b86489b4d
#
_cell.length_a   1.000
_cell.length_b   1.000
_cell.length_c   1.000
_cell.angle_alpha   90.00
_cell.angle_beta   90.00
_cell.angle_gamma   90.00
#
_symmetry.space_group_name_H-M   'P 1'
#
loop_
_entity.id
_entity.type
_entity.pdbx_description
1 polymer ?
#
loop_
_entity_poly.entity_id
_entity_poly.type
_entity_poly.pdbx_seq_one_letter_code
_entity_poly.pdbx_strand_id
1 'polypeptide(L)'
;MGLEACWNGASDRSTTGFPFFGPLPAQPNVFYGYGYSGNGVTQSLLGGKILRSLVLDMDDEWSRAGFVGGPRGRFPPEPIRWLGAMLVRNGIRRKEAAEDSGRVPNRVDTWLARFAQAAGKADSDH
;
A
#
# COMPACT_ATOMS: atom_id res chain seq x y z
N MET A 1 6.47 31.50 -9.79
CA MET A 1 5.35 30.91 -9.04
C MET A 1 5.91 30.41 -7.72
N GLY A 2 5.49 30.98 -6.58
CA GLY A 2 5.97 30.55 -5.25
C GLY A 2 5.07 29.45 -4.69
N LEU A 3 5.63 28.48 -3.95
CA LEU A 3 4.88 27.50 -3.15
C LEU A 3 4.27 28.21 -1.95
N GLU A 4 2.94 28.25 -1.86
CA GLU A 4 2.23 28.86 -0.72
C GLU A 4 2.13 27.92 0.48
N ALA A 5 2.05 26.60 0.25
CA ALA A 5 2.02 25.58 1.29
C ALA A 5 2.56 24.25 0.79
N CYS A 6 3.21 23.50 1.67
CA CYS A 6 3.64 22.13 1.43
C CYS A 6 3.30 21.27 2.67
N TRP A 7 2.67 20.13 2.44
CA TRP A 7 2.35 19.17 3.51
C TRP A 7 2.66 17.76 3.06
N ASN A 8 2.91 16.88 4.02
CA ASN A 8 3.00 15.45 3.81
C ASN A 8 2.24 14.71 4.91
N GLY A 9 1.88 13.46 4.66
CA GLY A 9 1.20 12.60 5.61
C GLY A 9 1.74 11.17 5.53
N ALA A 10 1.65 10.45 6.64
CA ALA A 10 1.92 9.03 6.66
C ALA A 10 0.79 8.29 5.95
N SER A 11 1.13 7.35 5.09
CA SER A 11 0.20 6.43 4.44
C SER A 11 0.44 5.02 4.95
N ASP A 12 -0.65 4.32 5.28
CA ASP A 12 -0.60 2.89 5.56
C ASP A 12 -0.25 2.10 4.28
N ARG A 13 0.30 0.92 4.46
CA ARG A 13 0.61 0.04 3.33
C ARG A 13 0.41 -1.42 3.69
N SER A 14 -0.38 -2.12 2.87
CA SER A 14 -0.44 -3.58 2.90
C SER A 14 0.62 -4.19 1.98
N THR A 15 0.97 -5.45 2.21
CA THR A 15 1.92 -6.19 1.36
C THR A 15 1.38 -6.48 -0.03
N THR A 16 0.06 -6.46 -0.18
CA THR A 16 -0.65 -6.72 -1.45
C THR A 16 -1.03 -5.45 -2.19
N GLY A 17 -0.88 -4.26 -1.57
CA GLY A 17 -1.38 -3.00 -2.10
C GLY A 17 -2.90 -2.81 -1.97
N PHE A 18 -3.64 -3.84 -1.51
CA PHE A 18 -5.10 -3.81 -1.33
C PHE A 18 -5.50 -3.72 0.13
N PRO A 19 -6.65 -3.09 0.44
CA PRO A 19 -7.18 -3.06 1.80
C PRO A 19 -7.63 -4.45 2.26
N PHE A 20 -7.77 -4.61 3.55
CA PHE A 20 -8.33 -5.81 4.18
C PHE A 20 -9.27 -5.43 5.31
N PHE A 21 -10.29 -6.27 5.51
CA PHE A 21 -11.39 -6.02 6.43
C PHE A 21 -11.63 -7.24 7.30
N GLY A 22 -12.10 -7.03 8.51
CA GLY A 22 -12.46 -8.14 9.39
C GLY A 22 -12.83 -7.71 10.80
N PRO A 23 -13.26 -8.65 11.64
CA PRO A 23 -13.43 -8.42 13.06
C PRO A 23 -12.06 -8.35 13.75
N LEU A 24 -11.99 -7.54 14.82
CA LEU A 24 -10.79 -7.47 15.64
C LEU A 24 -10.68 -8.75 16.49
N PRO A 25 -9.54 -9.49 16.44
CA PRO A 25 -9.44 -10.78 17.13
C PRO A 25 -9.72 -10.73 18.64
N ALA A 26 -9.35 -9.63 19.30
CA ALA A 26 -9.60 -9.43 20.74
C ALA A 26 -11.00 -8.92 21.06
N GLN A 27 -11.73 -8.39 20.09
CA GLN A 27 -13.04 -7.79 20.24
C GLN A 27 -13.90 -8.08 18.99
N PRO A 28 -14.57 -9.24 18.92
CA PRO A 28 -15.30 -9.68 17.72
C PRO A 28 -16.40 -8.73 17.24
N ASN A 29 -16.91 -7.86 18.12
CA ASN A 29 -17.93 -6.86 17.80
C ASN A 29 -17.32 -5.57 17.19
N VAL A 30 -15.99 -5.47 17.08
CA VAL A 30 -15.30 -4.34 16.48
C VAL A 30 -14.76 -4.77 15.13
N PHE A 31 -15.20 -4.10 14.08
CA PHE A 31 -14.76 -4.35 12.71
C PHE A 31 -13.80 -3.27 12.26
N TYR A 32 -12.82 -3.65 11.43
CA TYR A 32 -11.82 -2.73 10.90
C TYR A 32 -11.66 -2.86 9.38
N GLY A 33 -11.26 -1.76 8.75
CA GLY A 33 -10.73 -1.74 7.39
C GLY A 33 -9.41 -0.98 7.37
N TYR A 34 -8.37 -1.59 6.84
CA TYR A 34 -7.02 -1.07 6.86
C TYR A 34 -6.23 -1.43 5.60
N GLY A 35 -5.08 -0.78 5.37
CA GLY A 35 -4.17 -1.14 4.30
C GLY A 35 -4.55 -0.59 2.92
N TYR A 36 -5.17 0.58 2.85
CA TYR A 36 -5.60 1.22 1.60
C TYR A 36 -4.45 1.64 0.68
N SER A 37 -3.21 1.66 1.19
CA SER A 37 -1.98 1.85 0.41
C SER A 37 -1.96 3.12 -0.46
N GLY A 38 -2.61 4.19 0.01
CA GLY A 38 -2.72 5.47 -0.68
C GLY A 38 -4.00 5.66 -1.52
N ASN A 39 -4.77 4.59 -1.75
CA ASN A 39 -6.00 4.62 -2.56
C ASN A 39 -7.30 4.76 -1.73
N GLY A 40 -7.19 5.31 -0.51
CA GLY A 40 -8.31 5.37 0.44
C GLY A 40 -9.54 6.10 -0.09
N VAL A 41 -9.38 7.19 -0.81
CA VAL A 41 -10.51 7.98 -1.34
C VAL A 41 -11.39 7.14 -2.27
N THR A 42 -10.78 6.50 -3.25
CA THR A 42 -11.50 5.68 -4.24
C THR A 42 -12.09 4.41 -3.63
N GLN A 43 -11.37 3.79 -2.70
CA GLN A 43 -11.75 2.50 -2.12
C GLN A 43 -12.61 2.62 -0.87
N SER A 44 -12.83 3.82 -0.32
CA SER A 44 -13.61 4.03 0.90
C SER A 44 -15.07 3.62 0.73
N LEU A 45 -15.66 3.85 -0.43
CA LEU A 45 -17.04 3.42 -0.73
C LEU A 45 -17.17 1.89 -0.73
N LEU A 46 -16.21 1.20 -1.35
CA LEU A 46 -16.13 -0.27 -1.32
C LEU A 46 -15.97 -0.77 0.12
N GLY A 47 -15.04 -0.16 0.86
CA GLY A 47 -14.81 -0.47 2.27
C GLY A 47 -16.03 -0.29 3.14
N GLY A 48 -16.79 0.78 2.93
CA GLY A 48 -18.06 1.01 3.62
C GLY A 48 -19.11 -0.06 3.36
N LYS A 49 -19.23 -0.54 2.12
CA LYS A 49 -20.15 -1.65 1.78
C LYS A 49 -19.73 -2.96 2.45
N ILE A 50 -18.44 -3.29 2.43
CA ILE A 50 -17.93 -4.50 3.09
C ILE A 50 -18.15 -4.43 4.60
N LEU A 51 -17.77 -3.32 5.24
CA LEU A 51 -17.97 -3.15 6.69
C LEU A 51 -19.44 -3.20 7.08
N ARG A 52 -20.34 -2.57 6.31
CA ARG A 52 -21.77 -2.66 6.53
C ARG A 52 -22.24 -4.13 6.53
N SER A 53 -21.85 -4.91 5.53
CA SER A 53 -22.25 -6.32 5.43
C SER A 53 -21.72 -7.17 6.58
N LEU A 54 -20.47 -6.91 7.01
CA LEU A 54 -19.88 -7.61 8.16
C LEU A 54 -20.57 -7.23 9.49
N VAL A 55 -20.85 -5.95 9.70
CA VAL A 55 -21.52 -5.46 10.94
C VAL A 55 -22.94 -5.96 11.05
N LEU A 56 -23.66 -6.04 9.93
CA LEU A 56 -25.05 -6.50 9.90
C LEU A 56 -25.18 -8.02 9.71
N ASP A 57 -24.07 -8.76 9.74
CA ASP A 57 -24.03 -10.21 9.54
C ASP A 57 -24.78 -10.66 8.28
N MET A 58 -24.60 -9.90 7.19
CA MET A 58 -25.26 -10.18 5.90
C MET A 58 -24.45 -11.22 5.12
N ASP A 59 -25.12 -12.23 4.58
CA ASP A 59 -24.50 -13.20 3.67
C ASP A 59 -24.66 -12.74 2.21
N ASP A 60 -23.86 -11.76 1.79
CA ASP A 60 -23.89 -11.17 0.46
C ASP A 60 -22.51 -11.19 -0.24
N GLU A 61 -22.42 -10.59 -1.42
CA GLU A 61 -21.19 -10.50 -2.18
C GLU A 61 -20.09 -9.72 -1.46
N TRP A 62 -20.46 -8.75 -0.60
CA TRP A 62 -19.54 -7.88 0.12
C TRP A 62 -18.90 -8.60 1.31
N SER A 63 -19.67 -9.37 2.07
CA SER A 63 -19.15 -10.17 3.18
C SER A 63 -18.24 -11.31 2.72
N ARG A 64 -18.44 -11.81 1.49
CA ARG A 64 -17.63 -12.84 0.84
C ARG A 64 -16.50 -12.28 -0.04
N ALA A 65 -16.34 -10.96 -0.07
CA ALA A 65 -15.30 -10.33 -0.88
C ALA A 65 -13.90 -10.83 -0.49
N GLY A 66 -13.02 -10.99 -1.47
CA GLY A 66 -11.65 -11.46 -1.25
C GLY A 66 -10.79 -10.57 -0.36
N PHE A 67 -11.29 -9.41 0.06
CA PHE A 67 -10.66 -8.48 0.99
C PHE A 67 -11.00 -8.75 2.46
N VAL A 68 -11.95 -9.63 2.73
CA VAL A 68 -12.32 -10.05 4.09
C VAL A 68 -11.36 -11.14 4.57
N GLY A 69 -10.98 -11.08 5.86
CA GLY A 69 -10.14 -12.10 6.49
C GLY A 69 -8.76 -11.64 6.96
N GLY A 70 -8.51 -10.34 6.96
CA GLY A 70 -7.28 -9.75 7.52
C GLY A 70 -6.09 -9.71 6.56
N PRO A 71 -4.90 -9.30 7.05
CA PRO A 71 -3.74 -9.09 6.20
C PRO A 71 -3.18 -10.41 5.66
N ARG A 72 -2.97 -10.49 4.35
CA ARG A 72 -2.47 -11.68 3.64
C ARG A 72 -0.94 -11.82 3.63
N GLY A 73 -0.24 -10.96 4.32
CA GLY A 73 1.22 -11.02 4.39
C GLY A 73 1.75 -10.12 5.49
N ARG A 74 3.02 -10.31 5.81
CA ARG A 74 3.74 -9.48 6.80
C ARG A 74 4.99 -8.90 6.17
N PHE A 75 5.26 -7.65 6.48
CA PHE A 75 6.56 -7.07 6.17
C PHE A 75 7.64 -7.68 7.07
N PRO A 76 8.90 -7.73 6.60
CA PRO A 76 10.00 -8.12 7.46
C PRO A 76 10.05 -7.27 8.73
N PRO A 77 10.54 -7.83 9.86
CA PRO A 77 10.69 -7.06 11.09
C PRO A 77 11.75 -5.96 10.95
N GLU A 78 11.65 -4.95 11.81
CA GLU A 78 12.71 -3.95 11.95
C GLU A 78 13.99 -4.59 12.58
N PRO A 79 15.18 -4.15 12.18
CA PRO A 79 15.50 -3.04 11.27
C PRO A 79 15.58 -3.43 9.78
N ILE A 80 15.37 -4.69 9.43
CA ILE A 80 15.53 -5.22 8.06
C ILE A 80 14.61 -4.48 7.08
N ARG A 81 13.38 -4.25 7.50
CA ARG A 81 12.39 -3.51 6.70
C ARG A 81 12.86 -2.09 6.40
N TRP A 82 13.36 -1.37 7.40
CA TRP A 82 13.85 -0.01 7.25
C TRP A 82 15.07 0.05 6.30
N LEU A 83 16.05 -0.83 6.50
CA LEU A 83 17.24 -0.91 5.64
C LEU A 83 16.84 -1.23 4.18
N GLY A 84 15.97 -2.20 3.98
CA GLY A 84 15.47 -2.55 2.65
C GLY A 84 14.74 -1.39 1.99
N ALA A 85 13.86 -0.70 2.70
CA ALA A 85 13.15 0.46 2.20
C ALA A 85 14.09 1.62 1.83
N MET A 86 15.13 1.87 2.64
CA MET A 86 16.13 2.91 2.35
C MET A 86 16.98 2.58 1.13
N LEU A 87 17.39 1.32 0.96
CA LEU A 87 18.14 0.88 -0.23
C LEU A 87 17.31 1.07 -1.51
N VAL A 88 16.06 0.60 -1.49
CA VAL A 88 15.14 0.74 -2.63
C VAL A 88 14.88 2.22 -2.94
N ARG A 89 14.55 3.03 -1.94
CA ARG A 89 14.32 4.47 -2.10
C ARG A 89 15.52 5.18 -2.70
N ASN A 90 16.72 4.89 -2.21
CA ASN A 90 17.94 5.50 -2.73
C ASN A 90 18.26 5.02 -4.17
N GLY A 91 17.95 3.77 -4.50
CA GLY A 91 18.06 3.25 -5.87
C GLY A 91 17.12 3.97 -6.84
N ILE A 92 15.86 4.16 -6.44
CA ILE A 92 14.88 4.91 -7.25
C ILE A 92 15.35 6.35 -7.47
N ARG A 93 15.75 7.06 -6.42
CA ARG A 93 16.23 8.43 -6.54
C ARG A 93 17.44 8.57 -7.47
N ARG A 94 18.40 7.63 -7.41
CA ARG A 94 19.55 7.65 -8.30
C ARG A 94 19.15 7.36 -9.75
N LYS A 95 18.21 6.44 -9.95
CA LYS A 95 17.65 6.13 -11.27
C LYS A 95 16.99 7.38 -11.87
N GLU A 96 16.06 8.01 -11.14
CA GLU A 96 15.37 9.23 -11.56
C GLU A 96 16.37 10.37 -11.89
N ALA A 97 17.34 10.63 -11.00
CA ALA A 97 18.36 11.65 -11.24
C ALA A 97 19.24 11.35 -12.47
N ALA A 98 19.50 10.08 -12.78
CA ALA A 98 20.24 9.71 -14.00
C ALA A 98 19.37 9.97 -15.24
N GLU A 99 18.10 9.58 -15.21
CA GLU A 99 17.14 9.81 -16.31
C GLU A 99 16.94 11.30 -16.58
N ASP A 100 16.74 12.12 -15.54
CA ASP A 100 16.62 13.58 -15.64
C ASP A 100 17.89 14.23 -16.22
N SER A 101 19.05 13.63 -15.98
CA SER A 101 20.34 14.09 -16.52
C SER A 101 20.66 13.53 -17.92
N GLY A 102 19.75 12.80 -18.54
CA GLY A 102 19.95 12.12 -19.83
C GLY A 102 20.99 11.00 -19.80
N ARG A 103 21.33 10.47 -18.62
CA ARG A 103 22.26 9.36 -18.43
C ARG A 103 21.53 8.04 -18.33
N VAL A 104 22.20 6.97 -18.77
CA VAL A 104 21.65 5.61 -18.60
C VAL A 104 21.76 5.21 -17.13
N PRO A 105 20.65 4.85 -16.46
CA PRO A 105 20.66 4.41 -15.07
C PRO A 105 21.51 3.16 -14.86
N ASN A 106 22.11 3.02 -13.68
CA ASN A 106 22.86 1.82 -13.33
C ASN A 106 21.91 0.60 -13.27
N ARG A 107 22.39 -0.56 -13.72
CA ARG A 107 21.63 -1.82 -13.73
C ARG A 107 21.13 -2.22 -12.34
N VAL A 108 21.88 -1.93 -11.28
CA VAL A 108 21.50 -2.18 -9.89
C VAL A 108 20.33 -1.29 -9.48
N ASP A 109 20.37 -0.01 -9.82
CA ASP A 109 19.29 0.94 -9.49
C ASP A 109 18.00 0.61 -10.27
N THR A 110 18.13 0.17 -11.51
CA THR A 110 17.02 -0.32 -12.33
C THR A 110 16.41 -1.59 -11.73
N TRP A 111 17.23 -2.51 -11.26
CA TRP A 111 16.77 -3.74 -10.61
C TRP A 111 16.04 -3.43 -9.28
N LEU A 112 16.58 -2.55 -8.44
CA LEU A 112 15.95 -2.10 -7.20
C LEU A 112 14.60 -1.42 -7.47
N ALA A 113 14.51 -0.60 -8.50
CA ALA A 113 13.26 0.04 -8.89
C ALA A 113 12.20 -0.99 -9.35
N ARG A 114 12.58 -1.98 -10.16
CA ARG A 114 11.69 -3.09 -10.55
C ARG A 114 11.24 -3.93 -9.37
N PHE A 115 12.14 -4.19 -8.42
CA PHE A 115 11.80 -4.90 -7.20
C PHE A 115 10.76 -4.14 -6.37
N ALA A 116 10.89 -2.84 -6.26
CA ALA A 116 9.89 -1.99 -5.60
C ALA A 116 8.53 -2.02 -6.29
N GLN A 117 8.52 -2.04 -7.62
CA GLN A 117 7.28 -2.16 -8.40
C GLN A 117 6.61 -3.53 -8.18
N ALA A 118 7.37 -4.60 -8.18
CA ALA A 118 6.86 -5.94 -7.92
C ALA A 118 6.39 -6.15 -6.47
N ALA A 119 7.05 -5.50 -5.50
CA ALA A 119 6.76 -5.64 -4.07
C ALA A 119 5.60 -4.78 -3.57
N GLY A 120 4.84 -4.11 -4.42
CA GLY A 120 3.66 -3.37 -3.96
C GLY A 120 3.27 -2.15 -4.75
N LYS A 121 3.77 -2.01 -5.95
CA LYS A 121 3.26 -1.07 -6.93
C LYS A 121 2.69 -1.84 -8.11
N ALA A 122 1.55 -2.45 -7.92
CA ALA A 122 0.60 -2.60 -9.00
C ALA A 122 -0.04 -1.21 -9.18
N ASP A 123 0.77 -0.23 -9.60
CA ASP A 123 0.24 1.08 -9.90
C ASP A 123 0.99 1.72 -11.04
N SER A 124 0.18 2.11 -11.99
CA SER A 124 0.43 3.03 -13.10
C SER A 124 1.34 2.55 -14.23
N ASP A 125 0.77 1.74 -15.08
CA ASP A 125 0.87 1.97 -16.52
C ASP A 125 -0.48 2.52 -17.00
N HIS A 126 -0.54 3.85 -17.07
CA HIS A 126 -1.43 4.59 -17.99
C HIS A 126 -0.81 5.96 -18.25
#